data_00c043f08a8de4b0ff753089b74945e6
#
_entry.id   00c043f08a8de4b0ff753089b74945e6
#
_cell.length_a   1.000
_cell.length_b   1.000
_cell.length_c   1.000
_cell.angle_alpha   90.00
_cell.angle_beta   90.00
_cell.angle_gamma   90.00
#
_symmetry.space_group_name_H-M   'P 1'
#
loop_
_entity.id
_entity.type
_entity.pdbx_description
1 polymer ?
#
loop_
_entity_poly.entity_id
_entity_poly.type
_entity_poly.pdbx_seq_one_letter_code
_entity_poly.pdbx_strand_id
1 'polypeptide(L)'
;MKNEKITSRSEDFASWYTDVVKAAHLAEYSNVKGFIIFEPNGYAIWEKIQSVMDGMFKELGHQNVYLPVMIPENLLKKEGELVEGFAPEVAWVTSGGSNSLEERLAFRPTSESLFSDYYKNVVKTYRDLPKLYNQWCNVIRWEKETRPFLRSREFLWQEGHTVHATSEEAEEETLRMLNTYKRFFEEYLAIPVVVGKKTEKEKFAGAEYTLTVEALMQNGICLQSATSHYFGQKFAKAYDVKFVNKDNKFEYCYQTSWGSTTRMIGALIMVHGDDKGLVLPPKIAPKQVCIVPIKMTDELLNVCNNLNDELHKNNITSYIDTSDKSAGFKFAEAEVNGIPVRIEVGPRDLENNKVTLVRRDTSEKELVNTNEVLNNVQRLLTDIQDSLYNKALENTKNRTYDAKTLKDVEEIMNTRPGFVNAHWCGDLDCELKMKEIKGTKSRCIVETKDYKDEVCVVCGKKAKHKVVWGIQY
;
A
#
# COMPACT_ATOMS: atom_id res chain seq x y z
N MET A 1 27.46 -13.72 16.26
CA MET A 1 26.52 -12.82 16.98
C MET A 1 25.13 -13.29 16.61
N LYS A 2 24.26 -13.54 17.59
CA LYS A 2 22.85 -13.77 17.33
C LYS A 2 22.34 -12.51 16.62
N ASN A 3 21.66 -12.66 15.46
CA ASN A 3 20.84 -11.59 14.91
C ASN A 3 20.05 -10.96 16.05
N GLU A 4 19.89 -9.65 16.07
CA GLU A 4 18.92 -9.01 16.96
C GLU A 4 17.67 -9.85 16.90
N LYS A 5 17.22 -10.31 18.05
CA LYS A 5 16.26 -11.39 18.16
C LYS A 5 14.91 -10.90 17.61
N ILE A 6 14.60 -11.28 16.38
CA ILE A 6 13.26 -11.08 15.84
C ILE A 6 12.32 -11.95 16.67
N THR A 7 11.33 -11.34 17.31
CA THR A 7 10.25 -12.01 18.04
C THR A 7 9.51 -12.96 17.10
N SER A 8 9.09 -14.12 17.56
CA SER A 8 8.29 -15.03 16.72
C SER A 8 6.90 -14.44 16.47
N ARG A 9 6.38 -14.56 15.24
CA ARG A 9 5.04 -14.11 14.84
C ARG A 9 3.93 -14.75 15.68
N SER A 10 4.13 -15.99 16.12
CA SER A 10 3.18 -16.73 16.93
C SER A 10 3.16 -16.28 18.38
N GLU A 11 4.25 -15.69 18.86
CA GLU A 11 4.36 -15.17 20.23
C GLU A 11 3.76 -13.76 20.32
N ASP A 12 4.23 -12.83 19.49
CA ASP A 12 3.72 -11.45 19.42
C ASP A 12 3.92 -10.88 17.99
N PHE A 13 2.84 -10.88 17.23
CA PHE A 13 2.84 -10.38 15.86
C PHE A 13 3.18 -8.88 15.77
N ALA A 14 2.83 -8.11 16.79
CA ALA A 14 3.09 -6.67 16.83
C ALA A 14 4.55 -6.36 17.09
N SER A 15 5.17 -7.05 18.03
CA SER A 15 6.62 -6.97 18.31
C SER A 15 7.43 -7.51 17.13
N TRP A 16 7.04 -8.67 16.58
CA TRP A 16 7.64 -9.22 15.38
C TRP A 16 7.71 -8.19 14.23
N TYR A 17 6.60 -7.51 13.93
CA TYR A 17 6.55 -6.50 12.89
C TYR A 17 7.59 -5.39 13.11
N THR A 18 7.66 -4.87 14.33
CA THR A 18 8.61 -3.80 14.70
C THR A 18 10.06 -4.28 14.62
N ASP A 19 10.32 -5.51 15.07
CA ASP A 19 11.65 -6.10 15.00
C ASP A 19 12.11 -6.30 13.56
N VAL A 20 11.22 -6.76 12.66
CA VAL A 20 11.52 -6.87 11.21
C VAL A 20 11.84 -5.51 10.60
N VAL A 21 11.07 -4.47 10.91
CA VAL A 21 11.33 -3.10 10.41
C VAL A 21 12.74 -2.64 10.79
N LYS A 22 13.15 -2.88 12.04
CA LYS A 22 14.48 -2.48 12.55
C LYS A 22 15.59 -3.38 12.02
N ALA A 23 15.43 -4.69 12.10
CA ALA A 23 16.45 -5.66 11.69
C ALA A 23 16.78 -5.57 10.19
N ALA A 24 15.79 -5.26 9.35
CA ALA A 24 15.98 -5.06 7.91
C ALA A 24 16.36 -3.61 7.54
N HIS A 25 16.61 -2.74 8.52
CA HIS A 25 16.96 -1.33 8.30
C HIS A 25 15.99 -0.60 7.36
N LEU A 26 14.68 -0.72 7.65
CA LEU A 26 13.65 -0.07 6.84
C LEU A 26 13.30 1.32 7.35
N ALA A 27 13.21 1.48 8.65
CA ALA A 27 12.92 2.76 9.29
C ALA A 27 13.41 2.80 10.74
N GLU A 28 13.74 4.00 11.19
CA GLU A 28 14.07 4.32 12.59
C GLU A 28 13.12 5.41 13.11
N TYR A 29 12.95 5.48 14.42
CA TYR A 29 12.17 6.54 15.05
C TYR A 29 12.93 7.85 15.05
N SER A 30 12.25 8.95 14.68
CA SER A 30 12.83 10.27 14.79
C SER A 30 12.70 10.83 16.22
N ASN A 31 13.38 11.95 16.49
CA ASN A 31 13.23 12.69 17.76
C ASN A 31 11.83 13.30 17.95
N VAL A 32 11.04 13.41 16.90
CA VAL A 32 9.66 13.89 16.94
C VAL A 32 8.71 12.70 16.98
N LYS A 33 7.99 12.55 18.09
CA LYS A 33 7.09 11.40 18.31
C LYS A 33 6.10 11.22 17.16
N GLY A 34 6.06 10.03 16.60
CA GLY A 34 5.15 9.64 15.52
C GLY A 34 5.67 9.93 14.12
N PHE A 35 6.85 10.52 14.00
CA PHE A 35 7.59 10.66 12.75
C PHE A 35 8.68 9.59 12.65
N ILE A 36 8.93 9.08 11.47
CA ILE A 36 9.94 8.04 11.21
C ILE A 36 10.98 8.54 10.21
N ILE A 37 12.18 8.02 10.35
CA ILE A 37 13.24 8.17 9.37
C ILE A 37 13.16 6.94 8.46
N PHE A 38 12.98 7.14 7.17
CA PHE A 38 13.12 6.05 6.20
C PHE A 38 14.60 5.76 6.01
N GLU A 39 15.04 4.56 6.36
CA GLU A 39 16.40 4.12 6.09
C GLU A 39 16.55 3.68 4.62
N PRO A 40 17.78 3.55 4.10
CA PRO A 40 18.03 3.27 2.68
C PRO A 40 17.26 2.05 2.14
N ASN A 41 17.16 0.96 2.91
CA ASN A 41 16.45 -0.24 2.45
C ASN A 41 14.93 0.00 2.33
N GLY A 42 14.34 0.71 3.31
CA GLY A 42 12.92 1.06 3.28
C GLY A 42 12.60 2.05 2.16
N TYR A 43 13.47 3.04 1.96
CA TYR A 43 13.29 4.02 0.90
C TYR A 43 13.45 3.40 -0.50
N ALA A 44 14.40 2.48 -0.68
CA ALA A 44 14.58 1.76 -1.94
C ALA A 44 13.35 0.93 -2.34
N ILE A 45 12.64 0.32 -1.36
CA ILE A 45 11.36 -0.35 -1.63
C ILE A 45 10.32 0.69 -2.10
N TRP A 46 10.28 1.86 -1.46
CA TRP A 46 9.38 2.94 -1.87
C TRP A 46 9.67 3.45 -3.28
N GLU A 47 10.93 3.67 -3.63
CA GLU A 47 11.34 4.07 -4.98
C GLU A 47 10.92 3.04 -6.03
N LYS A 48 11.02 1.75 -5.71
CA LYS A 48 10.58 0.69 -6.61
C LYS A 48 9.06 0.68 -6.78
N ILE A 49 8.31 0.83 -5.69
CA ILE A 49 6.85 1.00 -5.71
C ILE A 49 6.48 2.21 -6.57
N GLN A 50 7.11 3.35 -6.32
CA GLN A 50 6.88 4.58 -7.08
C GLN A 50 7.15 4.38 -8.57
N SER A 51 8.28 3.81 -8.93
CA SER A 51 8.66 3.59 -10.34
C SER A 51 7.64 2.74 -11.09
N VAL A 52 7.16 1.66 -10.48
CA VAL A 52 6.17 0.76 -11.10
C VAL A 52 4.81 1.43 -11.23
N MET A 53 4.30 2.00 -10.13
CA MET A 53 2.96 2.62 -10.14
C MET A 53 2.93 3.86 -11.05
N ASP A 54 3.98 4.68 -11.03
CA ASP A 54 4.07 5.86 -11.90
C ASP A 54 4.07 5.48 -13.38
N GLY A 55 4.71 4.37 -13.73
CA GLY A 55 4.62 3.77 -15.06
C GLY A 55 3.19 3.42 -15.44
N MET A 56 2.46 2.71 -14.56
CA MET A 56 1.05 2.33 -14.77
C MET A 56 0.14 3.57 -14.93
N PHE A 57 0.37 4.62 -14.15
CA PHE A 57 -0.40 5.87 -14.27
C PHE A 57 -0.13 6.60 -15.58
N LYS A 58 1.13 6.66 -16.01
CA LYS A 58 1.51 7.29 -17.29
C LYS A 58 0.96 6.54 -18.50
N GLU A 59 0.91 5.21 -18.45
CA GLU A 59 0.24 4.40 -19.48
C GLU A 59 -1.24 4.76 -19.63
N LEU A 60 -1.90 5.21 -18.54
CA LEU A 60 -3.29 5.66 -18.53
C LEU A 60 -3.45 7.17 -18.87
N GLY A 61 -2.36 7.86 -19.15
CA GLY A 61 -2.34 9.28 -19.54
C GLY A 61 -2.21 10.27 -18.39
N HIS A 62 -1.97 9.81 -17.17
CA HIS A 62 -1.79 10.69 -16.02
C HIS A 62 -0.44 11.42 -16.07
N GLN A 63 -0.42 12.64 -15.53
CA GLN A 63 0.76 13.48 -15.45
C GLN A 63 1.05 13.85 -13.99
N ASN A 64 2.34 13.86 -13.65
CA ASN A 64 2.75 14.27 -12.31
C ASN A 64 2.83 15.79 -12.20
N VAL A 65 2.35 16.30 -11.07
CA VAL A 65 2.46 17.69 -10.65
C VAL A 65 2.97 17.74 -9.20
N TYR A 66 3.26 18.92 -8.70
CA TYR A 66 3.58 19.12 -7.29
C TYR A 66 2.94 20.41 -6.79
N LEU A 67 2.07 20.31 -5.79
CA LEU A 67 1.43 21.43 -5.13
C LEU A 67 2.12 21.73 -3.79
N PRO A 68 2.11 22.99 -3.32
CA PRO A 68 2.71 23.36 -2.03
C PRO A 68 2.16 22.55 -0.86
N VAL A 69 3.00 22.35 0.17
CA VAL A 69 2.64 21.56 1.35
C VAL A 69 1.66 22.29 2.30
N MET A 70 1.57 23.62 2.19
CA MET A 70 0.76 24.47 3.07
C MET A 70 -0.57 24.81 2.42
N ILE A 71 -1.63 24.74 3.22
CA ILE A 71 -3.00 25.13 2.84
C ILE A 71 -3.42 26.30 3.73
N PRO A 72 -3.82 27.46 3.18
CA PRO A 72 -4.44 28.51 3.97
C PRO A 72 -5.74 28.02 4.65
N GLU A 73 -5.96 28.43 5.89
CA GLU A 73 -7.13 28.00 6.67
C GLU A 73 -8.46 28.30 5.97
N ASN A 74 -8.58 29.47 5.36
CA ASN A 74 -9.77 29.88 4.61
C ASN A 74 -10.04 28.98 3.40
N LEU A 75 -8.97 28.50 2.73
CA LEU A 75 -9.09 27.60 1.60
C LEU A 75 -9.57 26.20 2.06
N LEU A 76 -9.02 25.69 3.16
CA LEU A 76 -9.41 24.40 3.72
C LEU A 76 -10.88 24.41 4.17
N LYS A 77 -11.37 25.54 4.73
CA LYS A 77 -12.75 25.69 5.25
C LYS A 77 -13.85 25.74 4.19
N LYS A 78 -13.53 25.89 2.92
CA LYS A 78 -14.56 25.98 1.86
C LYS A 78 -15.37 24.70 1.69
N GLU A 79 -14.77 23.55 1.99
CA GLU A 79 -15.46 22.26 1.98
C GLU A 79 -15.61 21.77 3.44
N GLY A 80 -16.84 21.94 4.00
CA GLY A 80 -17.12 21.72 5.42
C GLY A 80 -16.96 20.26 5.85
N GLU A 81 -17.42 19.30 5.05
CA GLU A 81 -17.31 17.87 5.36
C GLU A 81 -15.84 17.44 5.43
N LEU A 82 -14.99 17.97 4.54
CA LEU A 82 -13.56 17.71 4.55
C LEU A 82 -12.90 18.23 5.83
N VAL A 83 -13.28 19.45 6.24
CA VAL A 83 -12.76 20.05 7.48
C VAL A 83 -13.18 19.23 8.69
N GLU A 84 -14.45 18.86 8.80
CA GLU A 84 -14.96 18.04 9.89
C GLU A 84 -14.25 16.69 9.98
N GLY A 85 -14.01 16.05 8.84
CA GLY A 85 -13.31 14.78 8.75
C GLY A 85 -11.85 14.83 9.23
N PHE A 86 -11.14 15.92 8.96
CA PHE A 86 -9.71 16.07 9.29
C PHE A 86 -9.40 17.00 10.47
N ALA A 87 -10.36 17.75 10.99
CA ALA A 87 -10.13 18.74 12.04
C ALA A 87 -9.27 18.27 13.23
N PRO A 88 -9.45 17.03 13.75
CA PRO A 88 -8.65 16.54 14.86
C PRO A 88 -7.19 16.23 14.51
N GLU A 89 -6.86 16.11 13.21
CA GLU A 89 -5.59 15.61 12.71
C GLU A 89 -4.77 16.67 11.97
N VAL A 90 -5.26 17.91 11.86
CA VAL A 90 -4.56 19.00 11.17
C VAL A 90 -3.43 19.53 12.04
N ALA A 91 -2.23 19.60 11.49
CA ALA A 91 -1.10 20.33 12.08
C ALA A 91 -1.08 21.76 11.55
N TRP A 92 -1.04 22.75 12.45
CA TRP A 92 -1.14 24.16 12.12
C TRP A 92 0.20 24.90 12.26
N VAL A 93 0.50 25.77 11.30
CA VAL A 93 1.58 26.76 11.37
C VAL A 93 0.97 28.11 11.68
N THR A 94 1.42 28.72 12.77
CA THR A 94 0.87 29.99 13.32
C THR A 94 1.88 31.15 13.23
N SER A 95 3.13 30.85 12.91
CA SER A 95 4.18 31.86 12.78
C SER A 95 5.14 31.54 11.64
N GLY A 96 5.69 32.56 11.00
CA GLY A 96 6.76 32.49 10.00
C GLY A 96 7.95 33.32 10.47
N GLY A 97 9.09 32.70 10.74
CA GLY A 97 10.20 33.33 11.42
C GLY A 97 9.79 33.78 12.82
N SER A 98 10.01 35.04 13.14
CA SER A 98 9.61 35.64 14.43
C SER A 98 8.23 36.30 14.45
N ASN A 99 7.54 36.31 13.31
CA ASN A 99 6.26 37.00 13.16
C ASN A 99 5.08 36.00 13.20
N SER A 100 4.01 36.36 13.89
CA SER A 100 2.73 35.63 13.80
C SER A 100 2.13 35.85 12.42
N LEU A 101 1.53 34.79 11.90
CA LEU A 101 0.78 34.86 10.64
C LEU A 101 -0.59 35.49 10.88
N GLU A 102 -1.08 36.31 9.94
CA GLU A 102 -2.44 36.85 9.97
C GLU A 102 -3.49 35.74 9.81
N GLU A 103 -3.17 34.73 9.00
CA GLU A 103 -3.96 33.53 8.79
C GLU A 103 -3.13 32.29 9.05
N ARG A 104 -3.68 31.30 9.76
CA ARG A 104 -3.01 30.02 10.00
C ARG A 104 -2.87 29.24 8.69
N LEU A 105 -1.77 28.50 8.57
CA LEU A 105 -1.55 27.56 7.49
C LEU A 105 -1.62 26.14 8.02
N ALA A 106 -2.31 25.26 7.32
CA ALA A 106 -2.33 23.84 7.62
C ALA A 106 -1.23 23.11 6.84
N PHE A 107 -0.48 22.22 7.49
CA PHE A 107 0.17 21.16 6.71
C PHE A 107 -0.90 20.29 6.08
N ARG A 108 -0.82 20.07 4.76
CA ARG A 108 -1.84 19.32 4.04
C ARG A 108 -2.06 17.91 4.64
N PRO A 109 -3.28 17.57 5.11
CA PRO A 109 -3.64 16.21 5.46
C PRO A 109 -4.06 15.40 4.22
N THR A 110 -4.42 16.10 3.15
CA THR A 110 -4.77 15.68 1.80
C THR A 110 -4.85 16.94 0.91
N SER A 111 -4.95 16.82 -0.40
CA SER A 111 -4.80 17.97 -1.31
C SER A 111 -6.03 18.33 -2.13
N GLU A 112 -7.23 17.81 -1.84
CA GLU A 112 -8.46 18.12 -2.59
C GLU A 112 -8.71 19.64 -2.71
N SER A 113 -8.50 20.36 -1.61
CA SER A 113 -8.66 21.83 -1.56
C SER A 113 -7.68 22.55 -2.48
N LEU A 114 -6.40 22.14 -2.46
CA LEU A 114 -5.35 22.72 -3.29
C LEU A 114 -5.60 22.45 -4.78
N PHE A 115 -5.95 21.22 -5.13
CA PHE A 115 -6.25 20.86 -6.52
C PHE A 115 -7.48 21.58 -7.03
N SER A 116 -8.55 21.69 -6.23
CA SER A 116 -9.75 22.39 -6.62
C SER A 116 -9.50 23.89 -6.85
N ASP A 117 -8.72 24.53 -5.97
CA ASP A 117 -8.31 25.93 -6.17
C ASP A 117 -7.45 26.11 -7.41
N TYR A 118 -6.52 25.20 -7.68
CA TYR A 118 -5.71 25.20 -8.90
C TYR A 118 -6.56 24.99 -10.14
N TYR A 119 -7.49 24.01 -10.14
CA TYR A 119 -8.35 23.72 -11.27
C TYR A 119 -9.27 24.89 -11.64
N LYS A 120 -9.76 25.65 -10.66
CA LYS A 120 -10.49 26.90 -10.90
C LYS A 120 -9.74 27.85 -11.83
N ASN A 121 -8.40 27.87 -11.76
CA ASN A 121 -7.56 28.76 -12.54
C ASN A 121 -7.22 28.21 -13.94
N VAL A 122 -7.10 26.90 -14.12
CA VAL A 122 -6.60 26.27 -15.35
C VAL A 122 -7.64 25.55 -16.18
N VAL A 123 -8.86 25.37 -15.67
CA VAL A 123 -10.01 24.84 -16.41
C VAL A 123 -10.95 25.97 -16.76
N LYS A 124 -11.10 26.26 -18.04
CA LYS A 124 -11.95 27.36 -18.56
C LYS A 124 -12.98 26.88 -19.56
N THR A 125 -12.62 25.91 -20.39
CA THR A 125 -13.48 25.38 -21.45
C THR A 125 -13.45 23.84 -21.43
N TYR A 126 -14.41 23.22 -22.11
CA TYR A 126 -14.45 21.76 -22.26
C TYR A 126 -13.19 21.17 -22.93
N ARG A 127 -12.40 22.01 -23.63
CA ARG A 127 -11.11 21.57 -24.25
C ARG A 127 -10.00 21.39 -23.24
N ASP A 128 -10.14 21.94 -22.05
CA ASP A 128 -9.16 21.80 -20.96
C ASP A 128 -9.33 20.49 -20.20
N LEU A 129 -10.40 19.76 -20.46
CA LEU A 129 -10.81 18.53 -19.76
C LEU A 129 -10.63 17.27 -20.63
N PRO A 130 -10.35 16.10 -20.05
CA PRO A 130 -10.06 15.94 -18.62
C PRO A 130 -8.64 16.39 -18.25
N LYS A 131 -8.42 16.72 -16.96
CA LYS A 131 -7.06 16.80 -16.40
C LYS A 131 -6.84 15.63 -15.46
N LEU A 132 -5.82 14.85 -15.73
CA LEU A 132 -5.49 13.61 -15.03
C LEU A 132 -4.15 13.82 -14.31
N TYR A 133 -4.21 14.37 -13.10
CA TYR A 133 -3.00 14.72 -12.36
C TYR A 133 -2.80 13.81 -11.14
N ASN A 134 -1.53 13.51 -10.89
CA ASN A 134 -1.03 12.78 -9.74
C ASN A 134 0.11 13.56 -9.09
N GLN A 135 0.29 13.45 -7.80
CA GLN A 135 1.51 13.90 -7.12
C GLN A 135 2.05 12.86 -6.17
N TRP A 136 3.38 12.76 -6.17
CA TRP A 136 4.14 12.00 -5.19
C TRP A 136 4.62 13.00 -4.12
N CYS A 137 4.16 12.82 -2.90
CA CYS A 137 4.41 13.81 -1.85
C CYS A 137 4.28 13.21 -0.45
N ASN A 138 4.52 14.06 0.55
CA ASN A 138 4.18 13.77 1.94
C ASN A 138 2.85 14.44 2.33
N VAL A 139 2.24 13.92 3.39
CA VAL A 139 1.14 14.56 4.12
C VAL A 139 1.37 14.41 5.62
N ILE A 140 0.74 15.28 6.41
CA ILE A 140 0.81 15.25 7.86
C ILE A 140 -0.58 15.10 8.45
N ARG A 141 -0.77 14.02 9.23
CA ARG A 141 -1.98 13.74 10.01
C ARG A 141 -1.57 13.49 11.47
N TRP A 142 -2.06 14.30 12.39
CA TRP A 142 -1.62 14.28 13.79
C TRP A 142 -2.24 13.12 14.57
N GLU A 143 -1.89 11.91 14.14
CA GLU A 143 -2.36 10.65 14.70
C GLU A 143 -1.95 10.49 16.17
N LYS A 144 -2.85 9.93 16.97
CA LYS A 144 -2.61 9.65 18.40
C LYS A 144 -1.71 8.43 18.59
N GLU A 145 -2.02 7.35 17.87
CA GLU A 145 -1.28 6.09 17.89
C GLU A 145 -0.56 5.90 16.56
N THR A 146 0.73 5.58 16.64
CA THR A 146 1.58 5.47 15.45
C THR A 146 2.33 4.15 15.43
N ARG A 147 2.55 3.64 14.21
CA ARG A 147 3.38 2.48 13.90
C ARG A 147 4.05 2.65 12.55
N PRO A 148 5.36 2.40 12.43
CA PRO A 148 6.11 2.60 11.19
C PRO A 148 5.39 2.04 9.96
N PHE A 149 5.34 2.78 8.87
CA PHE A 149 4.66 2.51 7.61
C PHE A 149 3.12 2.38 7.67
N LEU A 150 2.55 1.82 8.72
CA LEU A 150 1.12 1.56 8.84
C LEU A 150 0.32 2.81 9.21
N ARG A 151 0.86 3.57 10.16
CA ARG A 151 0.27 4.80 10.67
C ARG A 151 1.36 5.68 11.29
N SER A 152 1.77 6.72 10.62
CA SER A 152 2.72 7.74 11.09
C SER A 152 2.14 9.12 10.89
N ARG A 153 2.64 10.09 11.66
CA ARG A 153 2.16 11.48 11.56
C ARG A 153 2.53 12.13 10.26
N GLU A 154 3.69 11.79 9.72
CA GLU A 154 4.08 12.09 8.36
C GLU A 154 4.27 10.78 7.61
N PHE A 155 3.78 10.71 6.39
CA PHE A 155 4.00 9.58 5.51
C PHE A 155 4.10 10.02 4.05
N LEU A 156 4.78 9.22 3.27
CA LEU A 156 4.86 9.39 1.82
C LEU A 156 3.69 8.66 1.16
N TRP A 157 3.19 9.25 0.11
CA TRP A 157 2.11 8.66 -0.68
C TRP A 157 2.12 9.17 -2.12
N GLN A 158 1.25 8.64 -2.91
CA GLN A 158 0.75 9.29 -4.10
C GLN A 158 -0.73 9.62 -3.90
N GLU A 159 -1.14 10.73 -4.43
CA GLU A 159 -2.53 11.14 -4.54
C GLU A 159 -2.81 11.64 -5.95
N GLY A 160 -3.79 11.01 -6.60
CA GLY A 160 -4.30 11.49 -7.87
C GLY A 160 -5.54 12.33 -7.65
N HIS A 161 -5.64 13.40 -8.40
CA HIS A 161 -6.80 14.28 -8.41
C HIS A 161 -7.13 14.58 -9.86
N THR A 162 -8.35 14.24 -10.28
CA THR A 162 -8.75 14.41 -11.67
C THR A 162 -10.02 15.24 -11.77
N VAL A 163 -10.18 15.88 -12.92
CA VAL A 163 -11.34 16.72 -13.20
C VAL A 163 -11.85 16.45 -14.61
N HIS A 164 -13.17 16.29 -14.74
CA HIS A 164 -13.86 15.79 -15.91
C HIS A 164 -15.06 16.66 -16.29
N ALA A 165 -15.48 16.56 -17.56
CA ALA A 165 -16.65 17.27 -18.05
C ALA A 165 -17.96 16.58 -17.66
N THR A 166 -17.97 15.24 -17.55
CA THR A 166 -19.19 14.47 -17.28
C THR A 166 -19.04 13.55 -16.07
N SER A 167 -20.18 13.14 -15.51
CA SER A 167 -20.26 12.16 -14.42
C SER A 167 -19.68 10.83 -14.86
N GLU A 168 -20.04 10.39 -16.06
CA GLU A 168 -19.63 9.10 -16.62
C GLU A 168 -18.10 8.98 -16.75
N GLU A 169 -17.44 10.04 -17.24
CA GLU A 169 -15.98 10.09 -17.32
C GLU A 169 -15.32 9.98 -15.94
N ALA A 170 -15.86 10.69 -14.94
CA ALA A 170 -15.33 10.69 -13.60
C ALA A 170 -15.59 9.35 -12.87
N GLU A 171 -16.74 8.73 -13.08
CA GLU A 171 -17.05 7.40 -12.53
C GLU A 171 -16.18 6.32 -13.16
N GLU A 172 -15.96 6.38 -14.49
CA GLU A 172 -15.03 5.49 -15.19
C GLU A 172 -13.61 5.61 -14.65
N GLU A 173 -13.15 6.85 -14.42
CA GLU A 173 -11.83 7.10 -13.83
C GLU A 173 -11.74 6.54 -12.42
N THR A 174 -12.75 6.73 -11.58
CA THR A 174 -12.80 6.19 -10.22
C THR A 174 -12.66 4.66 -10.22
N LEU A 175 -13.35 3.98 -11.11
CA LEU A 175 -13.28 2.51 -11.24
C LEU A 175 -11.96 2.06 -11.87
N ARG A 176 -11.45 2.77 -12.86
CA ARG A 176 -10.16 2.50 -13.53
C ARG A 176 -9.02 2.52 -12.51
N MET A 177 -8.99 3.51 -11.63
CA MET A 177 -7.93 3.63 -10.64
C MET A 177 -8.05 2.58 -9.52
N LEU A 178 -9.26 2.20 -9.11
CA LEU A 178 -9.45 1.05 -8.23
C LEU A 178 -8.84 -0.23 -8.83
N ASN A 179 -9.14 -0.51 -10.10
CA ASN A 179 -8.63 -1.69 -10.79
C ASN A 179 -7.10 -1.64 -11.01
N THR A 180 -6.54 -0.45 -11.21
CA THR A 180 -5.10 -0.23 -11.30
C THR A 180 -4.41 -0.57 -9.99
N TYR A 181 -4.96 -0.14 -8.85
CA TYR A 181 -4.46 -0.54 -7.54
C TYR A 181 -4.59 -2.03 -7.29
N LYS A 182 -5.76 -2.62 -7.59
CA LYS A 182 -5.95 -4.07 -7.47
C LYS A 182 -4.86 -4.82 -8.25
N ARG A 183 -4.66 -4.46 -9.52
CA ARG A 183 -3.64 -5.05 -10.38
C ARG A 183 -2.24 -4.89 -9.77
N PHE A 184 -1.90 -3.70 -9.26
CA PHE A 184 -0.61 -3.45 -8.63
C PHE A 184 -0.38 -4.35 -7.39
N PHE A 185 -1.37 -4.47 -6.51
CA PHE A 185 -1.28 -5.32 -5.33
C PHE A 185 -1.11 -6.80 -5.71
N GLU A 186 -1.90 -7.29 -6.65
CA GLU A 186 -1.88 -8.71 -7.03
C GLU A 186 -0.64 -9.09 -7.85
N GLU A 187 -0.28 -8.31 -8.87
CA GLU A 187 0.80 -8.64 -9.81
C GLU A 187 2.20 -8.28 -9.29
N TYR A 188 2.35 -7.17 -8.56
CA TYR A 188 3.65 -6.68 -8.13
C TYR A 188 3.93 -6.93 -6.66
N LEU A 189 2.98 -6.68 -5.77
CA LEU A 189 3.13 -6.96 -4.35
C LEU A 189 2.84 -8.42 -3.99
N ALA A 190 2.31 -9.21 -4.91
CA ALA A 190 1.87 -10.58 -4.69
C ALA A 190 0.84 -10.71 -3.53
N ILE A 191 -0.02 -9.70 -3.37
CA ILE A 191 -1.02 -9.61 -2.30
C ILE A 191 -2.42 -9.70 -2.91
N PRO A 192 -3.18 -10.77 -2.68
CA PRO A 192 -4.58 -10.86 -3.08
C PRO A 192 -5.43 -9.87 -2.28
N VAL A 193 -6.38 -9.23 -2.95
CA VAL A 193 -7.21 -8.17 -2.36
C VAL A 193 -8.69 -8.36 -2.66
N VAL A 194 -9.52 -7.80 -1.79
CA VAL A 194 -10.96 -7.64 -2.02
C VAL A 194 -11.22 -6.17 -2.35
N VAL A 195 -12.09 -5.93 -3.32
CA VAL A 195 -12.49 -4.58 -3.71
C VAL A 195 -14.00 -4.39 -3.54
N GLY A 196 -14.41 -3.18 -3.24
CA GLY A 196 -15.82 -2.85 -3.07
C GLY A 196 -16.05 -1.40 -2.67
N LYS A 197 -17.30 -1.07 -2.37
CA LYS A 197 -17.73 0.28 -1.98
C LYS A 197 -17.73 0.42 -0.45
N LYS A 198 -17.23 1.54 0.08
CA LYS A 198 -17.34 1.87 1.52
C LYS A 198 -18.79 2.16 1.88
N THR A 199 -19.15 1.90 3.15
CA THR A 199 -20.41 2.38 3.72
C THR A 199 -20.42 3.91 3.83
N GLU A 200 -21.57 4.51 4.00
CA GLU A 200 -21.71 5.96 4.18
C GLU A 200 -20.86 6.47 5.37
N LYS A 201 -20.71 5.64 6.42
CA LYS A 201 -19.92 5.97 7.61
C LYS A 201 -18.41 5.89 7.38
N GLU A 202 -17.96 4.95 6.56
CA GLU A 202 -16.51 4.70 6.35
C GLU A 202 -15.99 5.31 5.04
N LYS A 203 -16.85 5.99 4.24
CA LYS A 203 -16.41 6.69 3.04
C LYS A 203 -15.55 7.91 3.39
N PHE A 204 -14.79 8.39 2.43
CA PHE A 204 -14.02 9.61 2.56
C PHE A 204 -14.95 10.83 2.71
N ALA A 205 -14.60 11.74 3.64
CA ALA A 205 -15.34 12.96 3.89
C ALA A 205 -15.43 13.84 2.61
N GLY A 206 -16.63 14.27 2.25
CA GLY A 206 -16.90 15.03 1.02
C GLY A 206 -17.11 14.17 -0.23
N ALA A 207 -16.80 12.87 -0.23
CA ALA A 207 -17.08 12.00 -1.38
C ALA A 207 -18.57 11.63 -1.47
N GLU A 208 -19.08 11.49 -2.69
CA GLU A 208 -20.39 10.85 -2.90
C GLU A 208 -20.30 9.36 -2.61
N TYR A 209 -19.23 8.71 -3.09
CA TYR A 209 -18.88 7.36 -2.67
C TYR A 209 -17.36 7.13 -2.73
N THR A 210 -16.92 6.12 -2.00
CA THR A 210 -15.52 5.66 -1.95
C THR A 210 -15.44 4.20 -2.32
N LEU A 211 -14.56 3.86 -3.26
CA LEU A 211 -14.14 2.48 -3.54
C LEU A 211 -12.85 2.20 -2.79
N THR A 212 -12.64 0.93 -2.41
CA THR A 212 -11.50 0.53 -1.59
C THR A 212 -10.87 -0.77 -2.05
N VAL A 213 -9.58 -0.90 -1.80
CA VAL A 213 -8.80 -2.15 -1.92
C VAL A 213 -8.44 -2.59 -0.51
N GLU A 214 -8.88 -3.79 -0.14
CA GLU A 214 -8.70 -4.37 1.20
C GLU A 214 -7.85 -5.63 1.14
N ALA A 215 -6.77 -5.68 1.91
CA ALA A 215 -5.89 -6.84 2.05
C ALA A 215 -6.08 -7.52 3.41
N LEU A 216 -5.76 -8.82 3.48
CA LEU A 216 -5.79 -9.60 4.71
C LEU A 216 -4.38 -10.01 5.11
N MET A 217 -4.01 -9.69 6.35
CA MET A 217 -2.70 -10.01 6.90
C MET A 217 -2.64 -11.44 7.43
N GLN A 218 -1.45 -11.97 7.69
CA GLN A 218 -1.26 -13.34 8.18
C GLN A 218 -2.01 -13.64 9.49
N ASN A 219 -2.14 -12.65 10.35
CA ASN A 219 -2.86 -12.76 11.63
C ASN A 219 -4.39 -12.57 11.51
N GLY A 220 -4.92 -12.39 10.30
CA GLY A 220 -6.35 -12.20 10.05
C GLY A 220 -6.85 -10.76 10.27
N ILE A 221 -5.96 -9.80 10.48
CA ILE A 221 -6.32 -8.38 10.54
C ILE A 221 -6.40 -7.81 9.12
N CYS A 222 -7.39 -6.95 8.88
CA CYS A 222 -7.63 -6.32 7.59
C CYS A 222 -6.87 -5.00 7.47
N LEU A 223 -6.35 -4.72 6.29
CA LEU A 223 -5.65 -3.49 5.97
C LEU A 223 -6.27 -2.80 4.77
N GLN A 224 -6.79 -1.59 4.96
CA GLN A 224 -7.16 -0.71 3.85
C GLN A 224 -5.88 -0.28 3.12
N SER A 225 -5.78 -0.64 1.86
CA SER A 225 -4.53 -0.59 1.09
C SER A 225 -4.49 0.55 0.08
N ALA A 226 -5.63 0.84 -0.56
CA ALA A 226 -5.82 1.97 -1.46
C ALA A 226 -7.30 2.37 -1.50
N THR A 227 -7.57 3.60 -1.93
CA THR A 227 -8.93 4.11 -2.11
C THR A 227 -9.06 4.91 -3.39
N SER A 228 -10.26 4.93 -3.96
CA SER A 228 -10.63 5.76 -5.08
C SER A 228 -11.98 6.40 -4.79
N HIS A 229 -12.06 7.74 -4.91
CA HIS A 229 -13.19 8.55 -4.48
C HIS A 229 -13.85 9.23 -5.65
N TYR A 230 -15.17 9.18 -5.72
CA TYR A 230 -15.97 9.97 -6.62
C TYR A 230 -16.62 11.11 -5.83
N PHE A 231 -16.38 12.34 -6.24
CA PHE A 231 -16.90 13.54 -5.57
C PHE A 231 -18.13 14.14 -6.24
N GLY A 232 -18.51 13.66 -7.43
CA GLY A 232 -19.50 14.35 -8.23
C GLY A 232 -19.08 15.80 -8.48
N GLN A 233 -19.96 16.73 -8.17
CA GLN A 233 -19.72 18.17 -8.31
C GLN A 233 -19.50 18.90 -6.98
N LYS A 234 -19.41 18.20 -5.85
CA LYS A 234 -19.35 18.85 -4.52
C LYS A 234 -18.17 19.82 -4.41
N PHE A 235 -16.95 19.34 -4.65
CA PHE A 235 -15.76 20.18 -4.60
C PHE A 235 -15.78 21.28 -5.69
N ALA A 236 -16.23 20.94 -6.89
CA ALA A 236 -16.33 21.90 -7.97
C ALA A 236 -17.26 23.07 -7.62
N LYS A 237 -18.37 22.81 -6.96
CA LYS A 237 -19.30 23.87 -6.47
C LYS A 237 -18.70 24.67 -5.31
N ALA A 238 -18.07 24.01 -4.33
CA ALA A 238 -17.47 24.69 -3.18
C ALA A 238 -16.30 25.61 -3.57
N TYR A 239 -15.49 25.20 -4.57
CA TYR A 239 -14.33 25.96 -5.04
C TYR A 239 -14.59 26.73 -6.34
N ASP A 240 -15.80 26.71 -6.89
CA ASP A 240 -16.19 27.38 -8.14
C ASP A 240 -15.38 26.90 -9.37
N VAL A 241 -15.19 25.59 -9.48
CA VAL A 241 -14.49 24.95 -10.62
C VAL A 241 -15.48 24.66 -11.72
N LYS A 242 -15.51 25.50 -12.75
CA LYS A 242 -16.47 25.42 -13.85
C LYS A 242 -15.79 25.67 -15.20
N PHE A 243 -16.44 25.19 -16.24
CA PHE A 243 -15.98 25.32 -17.62
C PHE A 243 -17.11 25.78 -18.54
N VAL A 244 -16.75 26.34 -19.67
CA VAL A 244 -17.71 26.64 -20.75
C VAL A 244 -17.82 25.40 -21.64
N ASN A 245 -19.03 24.86 -21.75
CA ASN A 245 -19.35 23.69 -22.56
C ASN A 245 -19.44 24.05 -24.07
N LYS A 246 -19.74 23.06 -24.91
CA LYS A 246 -19.86 23.22 -26.37
C LYS A 246 -21.00 24.18 -26.79
N ASP A 247 -21.99 24.37 -25.92
CA ASP A 247 -23.16 25.25 -26.14
C ASP A 247 -22.94 26.65 -25.53
N ASN A 248 -21.71 27.01 -25.18
CA ASN A 248 -21.31 28.26 -24.53
C ASN A 248 -22.04 28.52 -23.18
N LYS A 249 -22.33 27.43 -22.42
CA LYS A 249 -22.92 27.53 -21.09
C LYS A 249 -21.89 27.11 -20.04
N PHE A 250 -21.96 27.72 -18.85
CA PHE A 250 -21.16 27.31 -17.71
C PHE A 250 -21.71 26.03 -17.06
N GLU A 251 -20.82 25.08 -16.81
CA GLU A 251 -21.10 23.84 -16.08
C GLU A 251 -20.02 23.61 -15.02
N TYR A 252 -20.42 23.03 -13.87
CA TYR A 252 -19.47 22.58 -12.87
C TYR A 252 -18.82 21.26 -13.30
N CYS A 253 -17.53 21.13 -13.03
CA CYS A 253 -16.79 19.91 -13.29
C CYS A 253 -17.18 18.78 -12.34
N TYR A 254 -16.87 17.55 -12.74
CA TYR A 254 -16.88 16.35 -11.92
C TYR A 254 -15.47 16.02 -11.48
N GLN A 255 -15.27 15.64 -10.22
CA GLN A 255 -13.94 15.42 -9.67
C GLN A 255 -13.81 14.05 -9.04
N THR A 256 -12.58 13.51 -9.06
CA THR A 256 -12.18 12.28 -8.37
C THR A 256 -10.90 12.50 -7.60
N SER A 257 -10.66 11.67 -6.58
CA SER A 257 -9.32 11.48 -6.05
C SER A 257 -9.06 10.01 -5.73
N TRP A 258 -7.78 9.63 -5.72
CA TRP A 258 -7.39 8.25 -5.45
C TRP A 258 -5.97 8.24 -4.88
N GLY A 259 -5.71 7.32 -3.95
CA GLY A 259 -4.44 7.33 -3.23
C GLY A 259 -4.05 6.01 -2.61
N SER A 260 -2.73 5.82 -2.49
CA SER A 260 -2.08 4.77 -1.74
C SER A 260 -0.78 5.28 -1.12
N THR A 261 -0.40 4.71 0.04
CA THR A 261 0.67 5.23 0.88
C THR A 261 1.78 4.22 1.10
N THR A 262 2.84 4.63 1.78
CA THR A 262 3.88 3.73 2.30
C THR A 262 3.36 2.61 3.21
N ARG A 263 2.05 2.60 3.53
CA ARG A 263 1.36 1.46 4.15
C ARG A 263 1.54 0.16 3.34
N MET A 264 1.77 0.25 2.03
CA MET A 264 2.11 -0.89 1.17
C MET A 264 3.36 -1.64 1.66
N ILE A 265 4.36 -0.95 2.21
CA ILE A 265 5.55 -1.57 2.81
C ILE A 265 5.15 -2.37 4.05
N GLY A 266 4.28 -1.80 4.88
CA GLY A 266 3.71 -2.54 6.02
C GLY A 266 2.93 -3.78 5.60
N ALA A 267 2.16 -3.69 4.51
CA ALA A 267 1.44 -4.83 3.93
C ALA A 267 2.41 -5.93 3.46
N LEU A 268 3.50 -5.58 2.76
CA LEU A 268 4.53 -6.54 2.35
C LEU A 268 5.10 -7.31 3.54
N ILE A 269 5.44 -6.60 4.62
CA ILE A 269 5.96 -7.24 5.85
C ILE A 269 4.91 -8.20 6.41
N MET A 270 3.68 -7.74 6.61
CA MET A 270 2.63 -8.50 7.31
C MET A 270 2.04 -9.65 6.49
N VAL A 271 2.17 -9.63 5.16
CA VAL A 271 1.68 -10.69 4.27
C VAL A 271 2.76 -11.73 3.98
N HIS A 272 3.99 -11.30 3.72
CA HIS A 272 5.05 -12.20 3.23
C HIS A 272 6.15 -12.50 4.25
N GLY A 273 6.43 -11.57 5.18
CA GLY A 273 7.49 -11.73 6.17
C GLY A 273 7.36 -12.99 7.01
N ASP A 274 8.48 -13.50 7.49
CA ASP A 274 8.58 -14.67 8.35
C ASP A 274 9.41 -14.39 9.61
N ASP A 275 9.70 -15.41 10.41
CA ASP A 275 10.47 -15.27 11.66
C ASP A 275 11.97 -15.00 11.42
N LYS A 276 12.41 -15.02 10.15
CA LYS A 276 13.78 -14.64 9.74
C LYS A 276 13.87 -13.20 9.24
N GLY A 277 12.74 -12.53 8.95
CA GLY A 277 12.70 -11.15 8.48
C GLY A 277 11.80 -10.93 7.26
N LEU A 278 12.23 -10.04 6.35
CA LEU A 278 11.50 -9.75 5.12
C LEU A 278 11.50 -10.94 4.15
N VAL A 279 10.43 -11.02 3.36
CA VAL A 279 10.34 -11.83 2.15
C VAL A 279 9.76 -10.93 1.06
N LEU A 280 10.59 -10.49 0.12
CA LEU A 280 10.14 -9.53 -0.90
C LEU A 280 9.76 -10.25 -2.20
N PRO A 281 8.56 -9.94 -2.76
CA PRO A 281 8.23 -10.35 -4.11
C PRO A 281 9.27 -9.82 -5.11
N PRO A 282 9.81 -10.66 -6.00
CA PRO A 282 10.85 -10.26 -6.95
C PRO A 282 10.54 -9.02 -7.79
N LYS A 283 9.28 -8.82 -8.18
CA LYS A 283 8.86 -7.67 -9.00
C LYS A 283 8.97 -6.33 -8.27
N ILE A 284 9.02 -6.35 -6.93
CA ILE A 284 9.12 -5.13 -6.11
C ILE A 284 10.40 -5.07 -5.28
N ALA A 285 11.22 -6.11 -5.29
CA ALA A 285 12.49 -6.14 -4.58
C ALA A 285 13.50 -5.16 -5.21
N PRO A 286 14.07 -4.21 -4.45
CA PRO A 286 15.10 -3.30 -4.96
C PRO A 286 16.38 -4.06 -5.37
N LYS A 287 16.68 -5.12 -4.65
CA LYS A 287 17.77 -6.09 -4.94
C LYS A 287 17.12 -7.46 -5.07
N GLN A 288 17.22 -8.05 -6.27
CA GLN A 288 16.64 -9.36 -6.55
C GLN A 288 17.59 -10.50 -6.22
N VAL A 289 18.91 -10.24 -6.35
CA VAL A 289 19.96 -11.24 -6.16
C VAL A 289 21.07 -10.69 -5.29
N CYS A 290 21.51 -11.47 -4.30
CA CYS A 290 22.74 -11.27 -3.54
C CYS A 290 23.74 -12.35 -3.91
N ILE A 291 24.93 -11.97 -4.38
CA ILE A 291 26.03 -12.89 -4.69
C ILE A 291 27.02 -12.87 -3.52
N VAL A 292 27.26 -14.02 -2.92
CA VAL A 292 28.14 -14.15 -1.74
C VAL A 292 29.32 -15.04 -2.05
N PRO A 293 30.51 -14.46 -2.22
CA PRO A 293 31.75 -15.26 -2.23
C PRO A 293 32.02 -15.81 -0.81
N ILE A 294 32.16 -17.14 -0.70
CA ILE A 294 32.39 -17.81 0.61
C ILE A 294 33.78 -17.48 1.15
N LYS A 295 34.74 -17.26 0.25
CA LYS A 295 36.08 -16.74 0.53
C LYS A 295 36.41 -15.59 -0.39
N MET A 296 37.15 -14.62 0.10
CA MET A 296 37.59 -13.47 -0.68
C MET A 296 38.93 -13.81 -1.38
N THR A 297 38.84 -14.46 -2.55
CA THR A 297 39.98 -14.70 -3.46
C THR A 297 39.69 -14.02 -4.80
N ASP A 298 40.76 -13.63 -5.53
CA ASP A 298 40.61 -12.98 -6.83
C ASP A 298 39.85 -13.85 -7.84
N GLU A 299 40.02 -15.15 -7.80
CA GLU A 299 39.33 -16.12 -8.64
C GLU A 299 37.81 -16.10 -8.38
N LEU A 300 37.40 -16.21 -7.09
CA LEU A 300 35.98 -16.17 -6.71
C LEU A 300 35.33 -14.82 -7.00
N LEU A 301 36.07 -13.72 -6.77
CA LEU A 301 35.57 -12.37 -7.09
C LEU A 301 35.37 -12.18 -8.59
N ASN A 302 36.30 -12.71 -9.43
CA ASN A 302 36.12 -12.62 -10.88
C ASN A 302 34.85 -13.35 -11.35
N VAL A 303 34.57 -14.53 -10.80
CA VAL A 303 33.32 -15.25 -11.10
C VAL A 303 32.11 -14.45 -10.62
N CYS A 304 32.11 -13.91 -9.39
CA CYS A 304 31.04 -13.09 -8.86
C CYS A 304 30.80 -11.85 -9.74
N ASN A 305 31.86 -11.17 -10.19
CA ASN A 305 31.74 -10.01 -11.08
C ASN A 305 31.12 -10.38 -12.43
N ASN A 306 31.56 -11.48 -13.06
CA ASN A 306 30.99 -11.94 -14.32
C ASN A 306 29.49 -12.27 -14.18
N LEU A 307 29.09 -12.97 -13.10
CA LEU A 307 27.69 -13.27 -12.83
C LEU A 307 26.87 -12.00 -12.57
N ASN A 308 27.41 -11.06 -11.82
CA ASN A 308 26.75 -9.79 -11.53
C ASN A 308 26.53 -8.97 -12.82
N ASP A 309 27.53 -8.89 -13.66
CA ASP A 309 27.45 -8.18 -14.96
C ASP A 309 26.44 -8.84 -15.91
N GLU A 310 26.39 -10.17 -15.94
CA GLU A 310 25.43 -10.92 -16.75
C GLU A 310 23.98 -10.67 -16.26
N LEU A 311 23.75 -10.70 -14.94
CA LEU A 311 22.44 -10.40 -14.36
C LEU A 311 22.00 -8.98 -14.67
N HIS A 312 22.88 -7.99 -14.52
CA HIS A 312 22.58 -6.58 -14.82
C HIS A 312 22.25 -6.35 -16.30
N LYS A 313 22.99 -6.98 -17.22
CA LYS A 313 22.69 -6.91 -18.68
C LYS A 313 21.31 -7.47 -19.01
N ASN A 314 20.76 -8.33 -18.17
CA ASN A 314 19.42 -8.91 -18.31
C ASN A 314 18.39 -8.27 -17.39
N ASN A 315 18.61 -7.03 -16.91
CA ASN A 315 17.71 -6.23 -16.07
C ASN A 315 17.36 -6.88 -14.72
N ILE A 316 18.23 -7.73 -14.20
CA ILE A 316 18.12 -8.31 -12.86
C ILE A 316 19.01 -7.49 -11.91
N THR A 317 18.40 -6.89 -10.89
CA THR A 317 19.13 -6.10 -9.91
C THR A 317 19.88 -7.01 -8.93
N SER A 318 21.20 -6.95 -8.94
CA SER A 318 22.04 -7.77 -8.10
C SER A 318 23.16 -6.97 -7.45
N TYR A 319 23.79 -7.54 -6.43
CA TYR A 319 25.00 -7.01 -5.81
C TYR A 319 25.88 -8.15 -5.27
N ILE A 320 27.15 -7.85 -5.11
CA ILE A 320 28.12 -8.78 -4.49
C ILE A 320 28.37 -8.31 -3.07
N ASP A 321 28.23 -9.18 -2.08
CA ASP A 321 28.59 -8.86 -0.71
C ASP A 321 30.10 -9.08 -0.51
N THR A 322 30.87 -8.01 -0.67
CA THR A 322 32.34 -7.99 -0.48
C THR A 322 32.77 -7.61 0.94
N SER A 323 31.83 -7.52 1.90
CA SER A 323 32.16 -7.19 3.28
C SER A 323 33.10 -8.24 3.90
N ASP A 324 33.79 -7.89 4.97
CA ASP A 324 34.72 -8.77 5.74
C ASP A 324 33.99 -9.72 6.70
N LYS A 325 32.65 -9.72 6.68
CA LYS A 325 31.78 -10.57 7.50
C LYS A 325 31.93 -12.05 7.10
N SER A 326 31.67 -12.96 8.03
CA SER A 326 31.63 -14.40 7.72
C SER A 326 30.51 -14.73 6.74
N ALA A 327 30.67 -15.79 5.93
CA ALA A 327 29.64 -16.22 4.98
C ALA A 327 28.27 -16.44 5.65
N GLY A 328 28.23 -17.07 6.82
CA GLY A 328 27.00 -17.29 7.57
C GLY A 328 26.30 -15.98 8.00
N PHE A 329 27.06 -14.93 8.31
CA PHE A 329 26.50 -13.62 8.63
C PHE A 329 25.91 -12.96 7.37
N LYS A 330 26.62 -13.01 6.22
CA LYS A 330 26.13 -12.51 4.94
C LYS A 330 24.83 -13.20 4.51
N PHE A 331 24.75 -14.52 4.71
CA PHE A 331 23.53 -15.29 4.44
C PHE A 331 22.34 -14.82 5.29
N ALA A 332 22.57 -14.65 6.59
CA ALA A 332 21.55 -14.17 7.51
C ALA A 332 21.10 -12.73 7.18
N GLU A 333 22.02 -11.86 6.81
CA GLU A 333 21.71 -10.48 6.43
C GLU A 333 20.88 -10.43 5.13
N ALA A 334 21.22 -11.24 4.12
CA ALA A 334 20.41 -11.37 2.90
C ALA A 334 18.99 -11.93 3.21
N GLU A 335 18.86 -12.88 4.15
CA GLU A 335 17.58 -13.42 4.60
C GLU A 335 16.74 -12.36 5.33
N VAL A 336 17.33 -11.62 6.26
CA VAL A 336 16.64 -10.54 7.01
C VAL A 336 16.14 -9.46 6.06
N ASN A 337 16.95 -9.08 5.06
CA ASN A 337 16.59 -8.07 4.06
C ASN A 337 15.63 -8.58 2.98
N GLY A 338 15.24 -9.85 3.02
CA GLY A 338 14.25 -10.42 2.12
C GLY A 338 14.68 -10.53 0.66
N ILE A 339 15.99 -10.63 0.39
CA ILE A 339 16.52 -10.76 -0.97
C ILE A 339 16.02 -12.06 -1.60
N PRO A 340 15.28 -12.02 -2.74
CA PRO A 340 14.62 -13.19 -3.30
C PRO A 340 15.55 -14.38 -3.58
N VAL A 341 16.70 -14.13 -4.16
CA VAL A 341 17.68 -15.19 -4.50
C VAL A 341 19.05 -14.83 -3.96
N ARG A 342 19.73 -15.80 -3.34
CA ARG A 342 21.12 -15.72 -2.96
C ARG A 342 21.94 -16.69 -3.80
N ILE A 343 23.06 -16.24 -4.35
CA ILE A 343 24.05 -17.06 -5.05
C ILE A 343 25.25 -17.25 -4.13
N GLU A 344 25.52 -18.47 -3.70
CA GLU A 344 26.68 -18.83 -2.90
C GLU A 344 27.78 -19.31 -3.83
N VAL A 345 28.93 -18.63 -3.86
CA VAL A 345 30.08 -18.97 -4.70
C VAL A 345 31.20 -19.50 -3.81
N GLY A 346 31.30 -20.83 -3.77
CA GLY A 346 32.32 -21.55 -2.96
C GLY A 346 33.43 -22.16 -3.81
N PRO A 347 34.66 -22.29 -3.27
CA PRO A 347 35.77 -22.86 -4.03
C PRO A 347 35.53 -24.31 -4.48
N ARG A 348 34.91 -25.14 -3.63
CA ARG A 348 34.63 -26.55 -3.94
C ARG A 348 33.61 -26.71 -5.08
N ASP A 349 32.58 -25.84 -5.11
CA ASP A 349 31.57 -25.87 -6.16
C ASP A 349 32.15 -25.37 -7.47
N LEU A 350 32.99 -24.34 -7.39
CA LEU A 350 33.64 -23.74 -8.55
C LEU A 350 34.64 -24.69 -9.24
N GLU A 351 35.36 -25.56 -8.50
CA GLU A 351 36.18 -26.64 -9.06
C GLU A 351 35.38 -27.52 -10.05
N ASN A 352 34.05 -27.60 -9.86
CA ASN A 352 33.13 -28.32 -10.72
C ASN A 352 32.32 -27.40 -11.65
N ASN A 353 32.71 -26.14 -11.82
CA ASN A 353 31.99 -25.10 -12.56
C ASN A 353 30.56 -24.92 -12.07
N LYS A 354 30.32 -25.00 -10.77
CA LYS A 354 29.01 -24.87 -10.15
C LYS A 354 28.94 -23.77 -9.12
N VAL A 355 27.73 -23.28 -8.86
CA VAL A 355 27.36 -22.37 -7.77
C VAL A 355 26.06 -22.86 -7.13
N THR A 356 25.81 -22.44 -5.88
CA THR A 356 24.56 -22.78 -5.18
C THR A 356 23.59 -21.60 -5.21
N LEU A 357 22.41 -21.80 -5.75
CA LEU A 357 21.27 -20.86 -5.68
C LEU A 357 20.40 -21.18 -4.47
N VAL A 358 19.98 -20.16 -3.74
CA VAL A 358 19.14 -20.31 -2.54
C VAL A 358 17.94 -19.40 -2.64
N ARG A 359 16.73 -19.97 -2.53
CA ARG A 359 15.46 -19.23 -2.48
C ARG A 359 15.22 -18.65 -1.09
N ARG A 360 14.76 -17.40 -1.02
CA ARG A 360 14.41 -16.77 0.26
C ARG A 360 13.12 -17.33 0.86
N ASP A 361 12.13 -17.59 0.03
CA ASP A 361 10.77 -17.96 0.46
C ASP A 361 10.64 -19.38 1.02
N THR A 362 11.44 -20.35 0.52
CA THR A 362 11.43 -21.76 0.94
C THR A 362 12.73 -22.21 1.61
N SER A 363 13.81 -21.44 1.45
CA SER A 363 15.19 -21.81 1.84
C SER A 363 15.76 -23.03 1.08
N GLU A 364 15.12 -23.44 -0.03
CA GLU A 364 15.60 -24.50 -0.89
C GLU A 364 16.88 -24.09 -1.60
N LYS A 365 17.77 -25.07 -1.79
CA LYS A 365 19.08 -24.92 -2.45
C LYS A 365 19.16 -25.75 -3.71
N GLU A 366 19.65 -25.13 -4.78
CA GLU A 366 19.91 -25.79 -6.06
C GLU A 366 21.40 -25.59 -6.43
N LEU A 367 22.08 -26.68 -6.78
CA LEU A 367 23.44 -26.63 -7.32
C LEU A 367 23.35 -26.60 -8.84
N VAL A 368 23.78 -25.48 -9.46
CA VAL A 368 23.66 -25.23 -10.91
C VAL A 368 25.01 -24.98 -11.55
N ASN A 369 25.16 -25.26 -12.85
CA ASN A 369 26.36 -24.88 -13.60
C ASN A 369 26.45 -23.35 -13.73
N THR A 370 27.64 -22.79 -13.73
CA THR A 370 27.86 -21.35 -13.83
C THR A 370 27.28 -20.73 -15.09
N ASN A 371 27.27 -21.44 -16.21
CA ASN A 371 26.69 -21.00 -17.48
C ASN A 371 25.15 -21.10 -17.54
N GLU A 372 24.51 -21.68 -16.54
CA GLU A 372 23.04 -21.81 -16.44
C GLU A 372 22.44 -20.89 -15.39
N VAL A 373 23.26 -20.09 -14.68
CA VAL A 373 22.83 -19.24 -13.56
C VAL A 373 21.75 -18.26 -13.99
N LEU A 374 21.95 -17.56 -15.10
CA LEU A 374 20.96 -16.58 -15.58
C LEU A 374 19.59 -17.20 -15.78
N ASN A 375 19.51 -18.31 -16.52
CA ASN A 375 18.24 -18.98 -16.81
C ASN A 375 17.57 -19.49 -15.52
N ASN A 376 18.34 -20.05 -14.60
CA ASN A 376 17.82 -20.53 -13.33
C ASN A 376 17.37 -19.40 -12.42
N VAL A 377 18.09 -18.28 -12.36
CA VAL A 377 17.68 -17.09 -11.60
C VAL A 377 16.36 -16.53 -12.16
N GLN A 378 16.23 -16.38 -13.48
CA GLN A 378 14.98 -15.90 -14.11
C GLN A 378 13.80 -16.81 -13.77
N ARG A 379 13.98 -18.13 -13.84
CA ARG A 379 12.96 -19.11 -13.42
C ARG A 379 12.61 -18.95 -11.95
N LEU A 380 13.62 -18.91 -11.06
CA LEU A 380 13.41 -18.77 -9.62
C LEU A 380 12.68 -17.48 -9.25
N LEU A 381 13.02 -16.34 -9.87
CA LEU A 381 12.32 -15.07 -9.63
C LEU A 381 10.84 -15.16 -10.00
N THR A 382 10.51 -15.84 -11.11
CA THR A 382 9.11 -16.07 -11.50
C THR A 382 8.41 -17.01 -10.50
N ASP A 383 9.04 -18.13 -10.17
CA ASP A 383 8.49 -19.13 -9.25
C ASP A 383 8.26 -18.54 -7.84
N ILE A 384 9.17 -17.68 -7.36
CA ILE A 384 9.04 -17.01 -6.06
C ILE A 384 7.85 -16.03 -6.08
N GLN A 385 7.72 -15.22 -7.14
CA GLN A 385 6.59 -14.30 -7.28
C GLN A 385 5.25 -15.03 -7.19
N ASP A 386 5.10 -16.11 -7.94
CA ASP A 386 3.88 -16.92 -8.00
C ASP A 386 3.64 -17.68 -6.68
N SER A 387 4.69 -18.22 -6.07
CA SER A 387 4.63 -18.90 -4.78
C SER A 387 4.12 -17.98 -3.67
N LEU A 388 4.63 -16.75 -3.60
CA LEU A 388 4.22 -15.76 -2.61
C LEU A 388 2.75 -15.36 -2.80
N TYR A 389 2.32 -15.13 -4.04
CA TYR A 389 0.92 -14.84 -4.33
C TYR A 389 -0.01 -16.00 -3.93
N ASN A 390 0.33 -17.22 -4.33
CA ASN A 390 -0.48 -18.40 -4.04
C ASN A 390 -0.57 -18.68 -2.52
N LYS A 391 0.52 -18.52 -1.79
CA LYS A 391 0.53 -18.64 -0.32
C LYS A 391 -0.35 -17.59 0.36
N ALA A 392 -0.29 -16.34 -0.09
CA ALA A 392 -1.14 -15.27 0.41
C ALA A 392 -2.61 -15.50 0.05
N LEU A 393 -2.90 -16.00 -1.15
CA LEU A 393 -4.25 -16.34 -1.60
C LEU A 393 -4.85 -17.49 -0.78
N GLU A 394 -4.06 -18.51 -0.48
CA GLU A 394 -4.48 -19.62 0.38
C GLU A 394 -4.79 -19.12 1.80
N ASN A 395 -3.92 -18.29 2.39
CA ASN A 395 -4.20 -17.66 3.69
C ASN A 395 -5.51 -16.87 3.67
N THR A 396 -5.74 -16.07 2.62
CA THR A 396 -6.97 -15.28 2.46
C THR A 396 -8.19 -16.17 2.34
N LYS A 397 -8.14 -17.24 1.55
CA LYS A 397 -9.24 -18.20 1.40
C LYS A 397 -9.55 -18.91 2.72
N ASN A 398 -8.52 -19.37 3.45
CA ASN A 398 -8.66 -20.10 4.70
C ASN A 398 -9.17 -19.19 5.85
N ARG A 399 -9.06 -17.86 5.69
CA ARG A 399 -9.53 -16.85 6.65
C ARG A 399 -10.67 -16.00 6.10
N THR A 400 -11.40 -16.49 5.11
CA THR A 400 -12.64 -15.88 4.62
C THR A 400 -13.81 -16.78 5.00
N TYR A 401 -14.74 -16.23 5.76
CA TYR A 401 -15.86 -16.95 6.36
C TYR A 401 -17.18 -16.33 5.93
N ASP A 402 -18.25 -17.11 5.96
CA ASP A 402 -19.62 -16.63 5.85
C ASP A 402 -20.30 -16.69 7.22
N ALA A 403 -21.00 -15.63 7.60
CA ALA A 403 -21.76 -15.53 8.84
C ALA A 403 -23.25 -15.26 8.54
N LYS A 404 -24.14 -15.96 9.21
CA LYS A 404 -25.59 -15.79 9.10
C LYS A 404 -26.22 -15.09 10.31
N THR A 405 -25.52 -15.07 11.44
CA THR A 405 -25.96 -14.45 12.68
C THR A 405 -24.86 -13.57 13.26
N LEU A 406 -25.23 -12.65 14.16
CA LEU A 406 -24.29 -11.83 14.90
C LEU A 406 -23.36 -12.70 15.78
N LYS A 407 -23.88 -13.81 16.31
CA LYS A 407 -23.10 -14.76 17.11
C LYS A 407 -22.02 -15.45 16.30
N ASP A 408 -22.28 -15.79 15.04
CA ASP A 408 -21.27 -16.34 14.14
C ASP A 408 -20.13 -15.34 13.93
N VAL A 409 -20.46 -14.07 13.70
CA VAL A 409 -19.46 -13.00 13.58
C VAL A 409 -18.61 -12.89 14.83
N GLU A 410 -19.26 -12.87 16.02
CA GLU A 410 -18.57 -12.78 17.31
C GLU A 410 -17.62 -13.96 17.54
N GLU A 411 -18.05 -15.17 17.27
CA GLU A 411 -17.22 -16.38 17.38
C GLU A 411 -16.01 -16.29 16.46
N ILE A 412 -16.21 -15.97 15.18
CA ILE A 412 -15.12 -15.87 14.18
C ILE A 412 -14.11 -14.80 14.62
N MET A 413 -14.57 -13.60 14.95
CA MET A 413 -13.68 -12.50 15.31
C MET A 413 -12.90 -12.76 16.61
N ASN A 414 -13.46 -13.57 17.52
CA ASN A 414 -12.80 -13.91 18.77
C ASN A 414 -11.78 -15.04 18.64
N THR A 415 -12.00 -16.02 17.77
CA THR A 415 -11.22 -17.26 17.73
C THR A 415 -10.31 -17.37 16.52
N ARG A 416 -10.72 -16.86 15.36
CA ARG A 416 -10.05 -17.01 14.07
C ARG A 416 -10.29 -15.80 13.14
N PRO A 417 -9.83 -14.60 13.50
CA PRO A 417 -10.14 -13.39 12.76
C PRO A 417 -9.76 -13.48 11.28
N GLY A 418 -10.52 -12.80 10.44
CA GLY A 418 -10.35 -12.79 9.00
C GLY A 418 -11.40 -11.90 8.32
N PHE A 419 -11.62 -12.11 7.04
CA PHE A 419 -12.76 -11.55 6.33
C PHE A 419 -14.03 -12.34 6.65
N VAL A 420 -15.10 -11.64 7.01
CA VAL A 420 -16.40 -12.24 7.26
C VAL A 420 -17.42 -11.64 6.31
N ASN A 421 -17.94 -12.46 5.41
CA ASN A 421 -19.05 -12.10 4.54
C ASN A 421 -20.35 -12.20 5.34
N ALA A 422 -21.09 -11.11 5.42
CA ALA A 422 -22.38 -11.12 6.07
C ALA A 422 -23.36 -10.13 5.43
N HIS A 423 -24.63 -10.45 5.48
CA HIS A 423 -25.68 -9.62 4.92
C HIS A 423 -26.07 -8.48 5.89
N TRP A 424 -26.35 -7.31 5.34
CA TRP A 424 -26.62 -6.08 6.08
C TRP A 424 -27.81 -5.30 5.47
N CYS A 425 -28.63 -4.70 6.32
CA CYS A 425 -29.80 -3.94 5.92
C CYS A 425 -29.53 -2.50 5.44
N GLY A 426 -28.31 -1.99 5.65
CA GLY A 426 -27.93 -0.62 5.35
C GLY A 426 -28.11 0.36 6.52
N ASP A 427 -28.55 -0.09 7.68
CA ASP A 427 -28.81 0.75 8.85
C ASP A 427 -27.51 1.01 9.64
N LEU A 428 -27.26 2.29 9.96
CA LEU A 428 -26.08 2.71 10.73
C LEU A 428 -26.02 2.05 12.12
N ASP A 429 -27.14 1.89 12.80
CA ASP A 429 -27.16 1.28 14.14
C ASP A 429 -26.67 -0.18 14.11
N CYS A 430 -26.99 -0.90 13.04
CA CYS A 430 -26.46 -2.24 12.81
C CYS A 430 -24.95 -2.24 12.57
N GLU A 431 -24.43 -1.27 11.82
CA GLU A 431 -22.99 -1.11 11.59
C GLU A 431 -22.25 -0.75 12.90
N LEU A 432 -22.83 0.13 13.73
CA LEU A 432 -22.29 0.49 15.03
C LEU A 432 -22.24 -0.71 15.98
N LYS A 433 -23.28 -1.55 15.98
CA LYS A 433 -23.32 -2.76 16.78
C LYS A 433 -22.27 -3.79 16.38
N MET A 434 -21.95 -3.92 15.09
CA MET A 434 -20.84 -4.74 14.63
C MET A 434 -19.49 -4.28 15.22
N LYS A 435 -19.29 -2.97 15.40
CA LYS A 435 -18.07 -2.39 15.96
C LYS A 435 -17.83 -2.78 17.42
N GLU A 436 -18.86 -3.11 18.18
CA GLU A 436 -18.74 -3.57 19.57
C GLU A 436 -18.01 -4.93 19.66
N ILE A 437 -18.04 -5.72 18.56
CA ILE A 437 -17.31 -6.99 18.47
C ILE A 437 -15.85 -6.71 18.12
N LYS A 438 -14.98 -6.60 19.09
CA LYS A 438 -13.52 -6.37 18.90
C LYS A 438 -13.18 -5.23 17.92
N GLY A 439 -14.02 -4.22 17.77
CA GLY A 439 -13.79 -3.15 16.81
C GLY A 439 -13.97 -3.56 15.35
N THR A 440 -14.75 -4.62 15.09
CA THR A 440 -15.08 -5.07 13.72
C THR A 440 -15.73 -3.95 12.93
N LYS A 441 -15.23 -3.71 11.72
CA LYS A 441 -15.72 -2.67 10.81
C LYS A 441 -16.13 -3.27 9.48
N SER A 442 -17.02 -2.58 8.78
CA SER A 442 -17.26 -2.82 7.36
C SER A 442 -15.97 -2.56 6.57
N ARG A 443 -15.49 -3.56 5.85
CA ARG A 443 -14.35 -3.37 4.95
C ARG A 443 -14.84 -2.78 3.63
N CYS A 444 -15.78 -3.49 3.00
CA CYS A 444 -16.47 -2.99 1.81
C CYS A 444 -17.79 -3.73 1.57
N ILE A 445 -18.69 -3.05 0.90
CA ILE A 445 -19.88 -3.62 0.27
C ILE A 445 -19.43 -4.25 -1.05
N VAL A 446 -19.64 -5.55 -1.19
CA VAL A 446 -19.26 -6.30 -2.40
C VAL A 446 -20.44 -6.53 -3.34
N GLU A 447 -21.65 -6.50 -2.83
CA GLU A 447 -22.87 -6.63 -3.61
C GLU A 447 -24.02 -5.82 -2.98
N THR A 448 -24.80 -5.18 -3.83
CA THR A 448 -26.06 -4.51 -3.47
C THR A 448 -27.16 -4.98 -4.39
N LYS A 449 -28.21 -5.59 -3.83
CA LYS A 449 -29.38 -6.03 -4.57
C LYS A 449 -30.61 -6.24 -3.67
N ASP A 450 -31.75 -6.46 -4.26
CA ASP A 450 -32.97 -6.86 -3.53
C ASP A 450 -32.88 -8.36 -3.19
N TYR A 451 -32.39 -8.67 -2.00
CA TYR A 451 -32.32 -10.04 -1.50
C TYR A 451 -33.70 -10.53 -1.09
N LYS A 452 -34.11 -11.74 -1.57
CA LYS A 452 -35.44 -12.31 -1.25
C LYS A 452 -35.45 -12.97 0.14
N ASP A 453 -34.43 -13.75 0.44
CA ASP A 453 -34.40 -14.64 1.61
C ASP A 453 -33.30 -14.28 2.62
N GLU A 454 -32.40 -13.35 2.28
CA GLU A 454 -31.28 -12.98 3.14
C GLU A 454 -31.66 -11.84 4.10
N VAL A 455 -31.26 -11.99 5.35
CA VAL A 455 -31.55 -11.03 6.42
C VAL A 455 -30.27 -10.44 7.00
N CYS A 456 -30.38 -9.24 7.54
CA CYS A 456 -29.30 -8.58 8.27
C CYS A 456 -28.89 -9.41 9.49
N VAL A 457 -27.60 -9.76 9.57
CA VAL A 457 -27.04 -10.56 10.69
C VAL A 457 -27.23 -9.92 12.07
N VAL A 458 -27.50 -8.60 12.13
CA VAL A 458 -27.64 -7.84 13.36
C VAL A 458 -29.09 -7.76 13.81
N CYS A 459 -30.00 -7.30 12.92
CA CYS A 459 -31.38 -6.98 13.29
C CYS A 459 -32.44 -7.92 12.71
N GLY A 460 -32.07 -8.85 11.83
CA GLY A 460 -33.01 -9.77 11.18
C GLY A 460 -33.91 -9.15 10.10
N LYS A 461 -33.83 -7.84 9.84
CA LYS A 461 -34.57 -7.20 8.74
C LYS A 461 -34.03 -7.63 7.39
N LYS A 462 -34.81 -7.49 6.33
CA LYS A 462 -34.39 -7.78 4.94
C LYS A 462 -33.07 -7.11 4.62
N ALA A 463 -32.13 -7.88 4.07
CA ALA A 463 -30.84 -7.35 3.67
C ALA A 463 -30.91 -6.56 2.37
N LYS A 464 -30.02 -5.59 2.22
CA LYS A 464 -29.79 -4.80 1.00
C LYS A 464 -28.39 -5.00 0.44
N HIS A 465 -27.46 -5.39 1.31
CA HIS A 465 -26.04 -5.45 0.97
C HIS A 465 -25.42 -6.76 1.45
N LYS A 466 -24.47 -7.28 0.67
CA LYS A 466 -23.46 -8.22 1.15
C LYS A 466 -22.17 -7.45 1.43
N VAL A 467 -21.67 -7.57 2.64
CA VAL A 467 -20.55 -6.78 3.15
C VAL A 467 -19.45 -7.70 3.65
N VAL A 468 -18.23 -7.34 3.38
CA VAL A 468 -17.04 -7.94 4.01
C VAL A 468 -16.74 -7.15 5.28
N TRP A 469 -16.75 -7.86 6.40
CA TRP A 469 -16.44 -7.34 7.74
C TRP A 469 -15.07 -7.84 8.20
N GLY A 470 -14.43 -7.10 9.09
CA GLY A 470 -13.16 -7.53 9.67
C GLY A 470 -12.61 -6.54 10.69
N ILE A 471 -11.67 -7.01 11.49
CA ILE A 471 -10.92 -6.18 12.43
C ILE A 471 -9.91 -5.37 11.63
N GLN A 472 -9.91 -4.07 11.81
CA GLN A 472 -9.00 -3.16 11.09
C GLN A 472 -7.70 -2.97 11.85
N TYR A 473 -6.62 -2.87 11.12
CA TYR A 473 -5.30 -2.49 11.63
C TYR A 473 -5.26 -1.02 12.02
#